data_3dd375c72b29791b1b6b0a30ebd8a401
#
_entry.id   3dd375c72b29791b1b6b0a30ebd8a401
#
_cell.length_a   1.000
_cell.length_b   1.000
_cell.length_c   1.000
_cell.angle_alpha   90.00
_cell.angle_beta   90.00
_cell.angle_gamma   90.00
#
_symmetry.space_group_name_H-M   'P 1'
#
loop_
_entity.id
_entity.type
_entity.pdbx_description
1 polymer ?
#
loop_
_entity_poly.entity_id
_entity_poly.type
_entity_poly.pdbx_seq_one_letter_code
_entity_poly.pdbx_strand_id
1 'polypeptide(L)'
;MRRKKWFVALLCAVVGITAAACEGNSDDPSTKEVENTQERTQQSERETEEGKAEEVELHILAAASMTDVLTEIADKYKEEHPEITLTFSFDSSGTLQTQIEEGAPADVFISAALKQMNELNEQGLMDEDSIIELLENKVVLIKSKGSELDIASFEDVASDKVTMAAIGNSDVPVGQYTQTIYENLGLWDQIQEKANYATNVRQVLDWVATKNADCGIVYATDAAIEPEVEIVCEAPEGSCMPAIYPAGIVKDSEYPEQAKEFMDFLKTDEVKEIFENYQFTYIYSE
;
A
#
# COMPACT_ATOMS: atom_id res chain seq x y z
N MET A 1 37.71 12.66 -23.95
CA MET A 1 38.53 13.83 -23.57
C MET A 1 37.88 14.62 -22.45
N ARG A 2 38.68 14.88 -21.38
CA ARG A 2 38.52 15.83 -20.27
C ARG A 2 37.43 15.59 -19.21
N ARG A 3 37.89 14.88 -18.15
CA ARG A 3 37.39 14.94 -16.77
C ARG A 3 37.60 16.32 -16.17
N LYS A 4 36.64 16.90 -15.47
CA LYS A 4 36.86 17.97 -14.49
C LYS A 4 36.47 17.46 -13.10
N LYS A 5 37.50 17.26 -12.26
CA LYS A 5 37.40 17.07 -10.81
C LYS A 5 37.29 18.46 -10.17
N TRP A 6 36.36 18.66 -9.25
CA TRP A 6 36.34 19.78 -8.33
C TRP A 6 36.60 19.26 -6.92
N PHE A 7 37.75 19.68 -6.39
CA PHE A 7 38.08 19.58 -4.97
C PHE A 7 37.51 20.81 -4.26
N VAL A 8 36.85 20.66 -3.12
CA VAL A 8 36.57 21.72 -2.17
C VAL A 8 37.29 21.37 -0.88
N ALA A 9 38.18 22.27 -0.48
CA ALA A 9 39.06 22.14 0.67
C ALA A 9 38.31 22.49 1.97
N LEU A 10 38.60 21.69 3.00
CA LEU A 10 38.18 21.86 4.38
C LEU A 10 39.10 22.90 5.06
N LEU A 11 38.52 23.92 5.69
CA LEU A 11 39.26 24.89 6.50
C LEU A 11 38.88 24.69 7.99
N CYS A 12 39.81 24.13 8.76
CA CYS A 12 39.73 24.04 10.22
C CYS A 12 40.19 25.36 10.84
N ALA A 13 39.34 25.99 11.67
CA ALA A 13 39.76 27.07 12.56
C ALA A 13 39.81 26.54 13.99
N VAL A 14 41.02 26.51 14.54
CA VAL A 14 41.32 26.22 15.94
C VAL A 14 41.32 27.53 16.70
N VAL A 15 40.48 27.66 17.71
CA VAL A 15 40.55 28.77 18.67
C VAL A 15 41.00 28.21 20.01
N GLY A 16 42.25 28.54 20.38
CA GLY A 16 42.81 28.27 21.70
C GLY A 16 42.39 29.34 22.70
N ILE A 17 41.99 28.91 23.90
CA ILE A 17 41.81 29.79 25.04
C ILE A 17 42.79 29.37 26.12
N THR A 18 43.64 30.32 26.52
CA THR A 18 44.67 30.20 27.54
C THR A 18 44.10 30.25 28.92
N ALA A 19 44.58 29.37 29.80
CA ALA A 19 44.34 29.40 31.23
C ALA A 19 45.13 30.51 31.91
N ALA A 20 44.51 31.23 32.86
CA ALA A 20 45.19 32.01 33.87
C ALA A 20 44.79 31.50 35.27
N ALA A 21 45.75 31.06 36.01
CA ALA A 21 45.62 30.67 37.41
C ALA A 21 45.66 31.92 38.32
N CYS A 22 44.82 31.93 39.34
CA CYS A 22 45.03 32.71 40.55
C CYS A 22 44.67 31.87 41.76
N GLU A 23 45.67 31.69 42.65
CA GLU A 23 45.54 31.13 43.98
C GLU A 23 44.80 32.11 44.91
N GLY A 24 43.95 31.59 45.76
CA GLY A 24 43.31 32.32 46.86
C GLY A 24 42.70 31.35 47.86
N ASN A 25 43.39 31.14 48.95
CA ASN A 25 43.06 30.28 50.07
C ASN A 25 41.99 30.93 50.96
N SER A 26 40.91 30.22 51.31
CA SER A 26 40.17 30.41 52.60
C SER A 26 39.23 29.24 52.85
N ASP A 27 39.40 28.65 54.05
CA ASP A 27 38.57 27.58 54.64
C ASP A 27 37.14 27.99 54.84
N ASP A 28 36.17 27.11 54.47
CA ASP A 28 34.85 27.03 55.11
C ASP A 28 34.21 25.63 54.87
N PRO A 29 33.65 24.99 55.92
CA PRO A 29 33.21 23.62 55.89
C PRO A 29 31.69 23.52 55.60
N SER A 30 31.30 23.23 54.33
CA SER A 30 29.95 22.79 54.03
C SER A 30 29.88 21.86 52.82
N THR A 31 30.52 20.69 52.95
CA THR A 31 30.53 19.63 51.92
C THR A 31 29.71 18.45 52.40
N LYS A 32 28.41 18.59 52.66
CA LYS A 32 27.50 17.46 52.92
C LYS A 32 26.10 17.55 52.32
N GLU A 33 25.73 18.61 51.57
CA GLU A 33 24.39 18.72 50.97
C GLU A 33 24.34 18.57 49.45
N VAL A 34 25.45 18.42 48.76
CA VAL A 34 25.47 18.40 47.29
C VAL A 34 25.37 16.97 46.70
N GLU A 35 25.72 15.94 47.46
CA GLU A 35 25.65 14.53 46.97
C GLU A 35 24.21 13.99 46.87
N ASN A 36 23.29 14.50 47.68
CA ASN A 36 21.91 13.99 47.74
C ASN A 36 20.99 14.62 46.66
N THR A 37 21.46 15.67 45.97
CA THR A 37 20.67 16.34 44.90
C THR A 37 20.99 15.75 43.52
N GLN A 38 22.20 15.22 43.29
CA GLN A 38 22.57 14.59 42.01
C GLN A 38 21.99 13.20 41.86
N GLU A 39 21.90 12.39 42.92
CA GLU A 39 21.22 11.07 42.85
C GLU A 39 19.71 11.21 42.61
N ARG A 40 19.07 12.26 43.16
CA ARG A 40 17.63 12.48 42.97
C ARG A 40 17.28 13.01 41.60
N THR A 41 18.19 13.73 40.93
CA THR A 41 18.00 14.23 39.56
C THR A 41 18.23 13.09 38.55
N GLN A 42 19.22 12.19 38.77
CA GLN A 42 19.46 11.04 37.91
C GLN A 42 18.37 9.95 38.02
N GLN A 43 17.72 9.83 39.15
CA GLN A 43 16.61 8.89 39.35
C GLN A 43 15.31 9.42 38.71
N SER A 44 15.10 10.76 38.71
CA SER A 44 13.97 11.40 38.04
C SER A 44 14.12 11.41 36.52
N GLU A 45 15.34 11.45 35.98
CA GLU A 45 15.60 11.36 34.55
C GLU A 45 15.48 9.91 34.04
N ARG A 46 15.79 8.90 34.88
CA ARG A 46 15.58 7.49 34.53
C ARG A 46 14.12 7.02 34.59
N GLU A 47 13.29 7.63 35.47
CA GLU A 47 11.86 7.31 35.54
C GLU A 47 11.04 7.98 34.42
N THR A 48 11.61 8.96 33.67
CA THR A 48 10.97 9.61 32.55
C THR A 48 11.32 8.97 31.18
N GLU A 49 12.30 8.09 31.11
CA GLU A 49 12.66 7.35 29.88
C GLU A 49 11.98 5.97 29.77
N GLU A 50 11.40 5.42 30.83
CA GLU A 50 10.70 4.12 30.81
C GLU A 50 9.24 4.15 30.34
N GLY A 51 8.74 5.27 29.77
CA GLY A 51 7.33 5.44 29.45
C GLY A 51 7.00 6.06 28.09
N LYS A 52 7.96 6.29 27.22
CA LYS A 52 7.65 6.68 25.85
C LYS A 52 7.64 5.40 25.00
N ALA A 53 6.44 4.86 24.74
CA ALA A 53 6.30 3.86 23.70
C ALA A 53 6.95 4.44 22.43
N GLU A 54 7.89 3.71 21.80
CA GLU A 54 8.42 4.11 20.50
C GLU A 54 7.24 4.21 19.55
N GLU A 55 7.06 5.38 18.92
CA GLU A 55 6.07 5.54 17.87
C GLU A 55 6.55 4.71 16.68
N VAL A 56 5.81 3.68 16.34
CA VAL A 56 6.09 2.79 15.21
C VAL A 56 5.35 3.29 13.98
N GLU A 57 6.01 3.38 12.85
CA GLU A 57 5.40 3.66 11.55
C GLU A 57 5.49 2.40 10.67
N LEU A 58 4.34 1.77 10.38
CA LEU A 58 4.25 0.65 9.47
C LEU A 58 3.93 1.11 8.06
N HIS A 59 4.75 0.72 7.11
CA HIS A 59 4.56 0.97 5.68
C HIS A 59 3.77 -0.16 5.03
N ILE A 60 2.52 0.12 4.66
CA ILE A 60 1.62 -0.83 4.01
C ILE A 60 1.53 -0.51 2.53
N LEU A 61 2.01 -1.40 1.68
CA LEU A 61 1.89 -1.30 0.23
C LEU A 61 0.65 -2.09 -0.21
N ALA A 62 -0.38 -1.43 -0.69
CA ALA A 62 -1.67 -2.06 -0.98
C ALA A 62 -2.21 -1.68 -2.36
N ALA A 63 -2.87 -2.64 -3.02
CA ALA A 63 -3.52 -2.42 -4.29
C ALA A 63 -4.50 -1.24 -4.23
N ALA A 64 -4.51 -0.38 -5.28
CA ALA A 64 -5.31 0.85 -5.33
C ALA A 64 -6.81 0.62 -5.10
N SER A 65 -7.36 -0.54 -5.46
CA SER A 65 -8.75 -0.93 -5.17
C SER A 65 -9.08 -1.02 -3.69
N MET A 66 -8.08 -1.09 -2.80
CA MET A 66 -8.26 -1.21 -1.36
C MET A 66 -8.20 0.13 -0.62
N THR A 67 -8.03 1.25 -1.33
CA THR A 67 -7.81 2.57 -0.71
C THR A 67 -8.87 2.92 0.33
N ASP A 68 -10.15 2.79 0.00
CA ASP A 68 -11.23 3.24 0.88
C ASP A 68 -11.39 2.30 2.09
N VAL A 69 -11.41 0.99 1.85
CA VAL A 69 -11.59 -0.01 2.89
C VAL A 69 -10.43 -0.01 3.88
N LEU A 70 -9.18 0.08 3.42
CA LEU A 70 -8.01 0.12 4.31
C LEU A 70 -7.89 1.45 5.06
N THR A 71 -8.41 2.54 4.52
CA THR A 71 -8.51 3.82 5.24
C THR A 71 -9.46 3.68 6.44
N GLU A 72 -10.63 3.06 6.27
CA GLU A 72 -11.56 2.80 7.38
C GLU A 72 -10.96 1.82 8.40
N ILE A 73 -10.30 0.74 7.93
CA ILE A 73 -9.62 -0.22 8.81
C ILE A 73 -8.50 0.45 9.61
N ALA A 74 -7.75 1.38 9.00
CA ALA A 74 -6.69 2.12 9.70
C ALA A 74 -7.23 2.99 10.84
N ASP A 75 -8.38 3.63 10.65
CA ASP A 75 -9.02 4.41 11.71
C ASP A 75 -9.39 3.51 12.89
N LYS A 76 -9.88 2.29 12.63
CA LYS A 76 -10.19 1.29 13.65
C LYS A 76 -8.94 0.75 14.34
N TYR A 77 -7.91 0.40 13.56
CA TYR A 77 -6.64 -0.08 14.11
C TYR A 77 -6.01 0.94 15.06
N LYS A 78 -6.06 2.23 14.70
CA LYS A 78 -5.54 3.31 15.54
C LYS A 78 -6.28 3.49 16.87
N GLU A 79 -7.57 3.12 16.95
CA GLU A 79 -8.33 3.15 18.22
C GLU A 79 -7.77 2.12 19.21
N GLU A 80 -7.29 0.97 18.73
CA GLU A 80 -6.74 -0.13 19.54
C GLU A 80 -5.22 -0.01 19.75
N HIS A 81 -4.49 0.52 18.75
CA HIS A 81 -3.03 0.65 18.71
C HIS A 81 -2.60 2.10 18.46
N PRO A 82 -2.84 3.02 19.42
CA PRO A 82 -2.56 4.45 19.23
C PRO A 82 -1.06 4.78 19.06
N GLU A 83 -0.16 3.86 19.46
CA GLU A 83 1.30 3.96 19.30
C GLU A 83 1.79 3.59 17.90
N ILE A 84 0.94 2.94 17.07
CA ILE A 84 1.29 2.52 15.70
C ILE A 84 0.62 3.45 14.70
N THR A 85 1.40 3.97 13.77
CA THR A 85 0.92 4.75 12.63
C THR A 85 1.01 3.88 11.37
N LEU A 86 -0.12 3.69 10.68
CA LEU A 86 -0.13 3.03 9.37
C LEU A 86 0.06 4.06 8.27
N THR A 87 1.12 3.91 7.46
CA THR A 87 1.39 4.73 6.28
C THR A 87 1.17 3.88 5.03
N PHE A 88 0.24 4.31 4.18
CA PHE A 88 -0.15 3.56 2.99
C PHE A 88 0.49 4.10 1.72
N SER A 89 0.92 3.17 0.85
CA SER A 89 1.20 3.43 -0.56
C SER A 89 0.19 2.64 -1.40
N PHE A 90 -0.71 3.37 -2.08
CA PHE A 90 -1.73 2.78 -2.93
C PHE A 90 -1.35 2.94 -4.40
N ASP A 91 -1.14 1.83 -5.11
CA ASP A 91 -0.90 1.82 -6.57
C ASP A 91 -1.26 0.45 -7.17
N SER A 92 -0.91 0.21 -8.44
CA SER A 92 -1.02 -1.13 -9.02
C SER A 92 -0.11 -2.11 -8.27
N SER A 93 -0.55 -3.35 -8.13
CA SER A 93 0.25 -4.36 -7.43
C SER A 93 1.60 -4.61 -8.11
N GLY A 94 1.70 -4.46 -9.44
CA GLY A 94 2.98 -4.57 -10.15
C GLY A 94 3.93 -3.41 -9.88
N THR A 95 3.41 -2.17 -9.78
CA THR A 95 4.21 -1.01 -9.36
C THR A 95 4.74 -1.20 -7.94
N LEU A 96 3.89 -1.66 -7.01
CA LEU A 96 4.27 -1.91 -5.62
C LEU A 96 5.26 -3.06 -5.50
N GLN A 97 5.09 -4.13 -6.27
CA GLN A 97 6.06 -5.22 -6.39
C GLN A 97 7.44 -4.67 -6.78
N THR A 98 7.51 -3.84 -7.83
CA THR A 98 8.77 -3.22 -8.26
C THR A 98 9.39 -2.36 -7.15
N GLN A 99 8.58 -1.63 -6.37
CA GLN A 99 9.08 -0.85 -5.23
C GLN A 99 9.72 -1.76 -4.16
N ILE A 100 9.10 -2.90 -3.85
CA ILE A 100 9.68 -3.88 -2.90
C ILE A 100 10.98 -4.47 -3.46
N GLU A 101 11.01 -4.84 -4.75
CA GLU A 101 12.21 -5.36 -5.43
C GLU A 101 13.37 -4.34 -5.44
N GLU A 102 13.07 -3.05 -5.50
CA GLU A 102 14.04 -1.95 -5.43
C GLU A 102 14.42 -1.57 -4.00
N GLY A 103 13.84 -2.21 -2.97
CA GLY A 103 14.16 -2.01 -1.56
C GLY A 103 13.49 -0.77 -0.95
N ALA A 104 12.32 -0.37 -1.44
CA ALA A 104 11.52 0.65 -0.77
C ALA A 104 11.07 0.16 0.62
N PRO A 105 10.95 1.05 1.61
CA PRO A 105 10.40 0.69 2.92
C PRO A 105 9.00 0.07 2.77
N ALA A 106 8.84 -1.15 3.28
CA ALA A 106 7.59 -1.89 3.24
C ALA A 106 7.55 -2.93 4.36
N ASP A 107 6.47 -2.97 5.11
CA ASP A 107 6.25 -3.94 6.18
C ASP A 107 5.21 -4.97 5.78
N VAL A 108 4.12 -4.54 5.14
CA VAL A 108 3.06 -5.42 4.66
C VAL A 108 2.77 -5.11 3.19
N PHE A 109 2.57 -6.17 2.40
CA PHE A 109 2.11 -6.07 1.02
C PHE A 109 0.75 -6.74 0.85
N ILE A 110 -0.21 -6.03 0.23
CA ILE A 110 -1.55 -6.53 -0.10
C ILE A 110 -1.78 -6.36 -1.59
N SER A 111 -1.77 -7.46 -2.33
CA SER A 111 -1.90 -7.49 -3.78
C SER A 111 -3.34 -7.77 -4.23
N ALA A 112 -3.71 -7.29 -5.43
CA ALA A 112 -4.98 -7.64 -6.09
C ALA A 112 -4.86 -8.87 -7.00
N ALA A 113 -3.74 -9.60 -6.94
CA ALA A 113 -3.55 -10.88 -7.62
C ALA A 113 -2.47 -11.72 -6.92
N LEU A 114 -2.60 -13.04 -7.02
CA LEU A 114 -1.61 -13.99 -6.50
C LEU A 114 -0.25 -13.87 -7.20
N LYS A 115 -0.23 -13.47 -8.48
CA LYS A 115 0.99 -13.41 -9.30
C LYS A 115 2.09 -12.59 -8.63
N GLN A 116 1.81 -11.35 -8.26
CA GLN A 116 2.80 -10.44 -7.69
C GLN A 116 3.31 -10.92 -6.33
N MET A 117 2.41 -11.45 -5.51
CA MET A 117 2.79 -12.03 -4.21
C MET A 117 3.70 -13.25 -4.39
N ASN A 118 3.34 -14.15 -5.32
CA ASN A 118 4.12 -15.35 -5.58
C ASN A 118 5.50 -15.02 -6.15
N GLU A 119 5.60 -14.06 -7.08
CA GLU A 119 6.88 -13.61 -7.65
C GLU A 119 7.81 -13.02 -6.60
N LEU A 120 7.28 -12.21 -5.65
CA LEU A 120 8.06 -11.70 -4.51
C LEU A 120 8.49 -12.82 -3.56
N ASN A 121 7.59 -13.78 -3.28
CA ASN A 121 7.90 -14.92 -2.43
C ASN A 121 8.98 -15.83 -3.04
N GLU A 122 8.90 -16.11 -4.34
CA GLU A 122 9.92 -16.88 -5.07
C GLU A 122 11.30 -16.19 -5.06
N GLN A 123 11.32 -14.86 -4.99
CA GLN A 123 12.55 -14.08 -4.83
C GLN A 123 13.04 -14.03 -3.37
N GLY A 124 12.29 -14.56 -2.41
CA GLY A 124 12.60 -14.56 -0.98
C GLY A 124 12.43 -13.19 -0.32
N LEU A 125 11.61 -12.30 -0.92
CA LEU A 125 11.33 -10.95 -0.42
C LEU A 125 10.12 -10.90 0.53
N MET A 126 9.40 -12.03 0.68
CA MET A 126 8.27 -12.16 1.62
C MET A 126 8.63 -13.12 2.76
N ASP A 127 7.99 -12.95 3.90
CA ASP A 127 7.91 -13.98 4.93
C ASP A 127 6.83 -14.99 4.50
N GLU A 128 7.28 -16.14 3.98
CA GLU A 128 6.42 -17.18 3.39
C GLU A 128 5.31 -17.64 4.34
N ASP A 129 5.64 -17.76 5.64
CA ASP A 129 4.70 -18.23 6.67
C ASP A 129 3.61 -17.20 6.99
N SER A 130 3.79 -15.94 6.58
CA SER A 130 2.83 -14.85 6.79
C SER A 130 1.80 -14.70 5.68
N ILE A 131 2.04 -15.31 4.50
CA ILE A 131 1.20 -15.12 3.32
C ILE A 131 -0.16 -15.81 3.49
N ILE A 132 -1.22 -15.03 3.32
CA ILE A 132 -2.59 -15.51 3.37
C ILE A 132 -3.39 -15.08 2.13
N GLU A 133 -4.33 -15.89 1.69
CA GLU A 133 -5.38 -15.49 0.76
C GLU A 133 -6.52 -14.85 1.58
N LEU A 134 -6.63 -13.53 1.54
CA LEU A 134 -7.50 -12.77 2.44
C LEU A 134 -8.89 -12.57 1.86
N LEU A 135 -8.95 -12.10 0.59
CA LEU A 135 -10.20 -11.67 -0.05
C LEU A 135 -10.30 -12.19 -1.48
N GLU A 136 -11.53 -12.26 -1.98
CA GLU A 136 -11.85 -12.45 -3.39
C GLU A 136 -12.67 -11.26 -3.91
N ASN A 137 -12.48 -10.89 -5.17
CA ASN A 137 -13.20 -9.84 -5.86
C ASN A 137 -13.65 -10.33 -7.26
N LYS A 138 -14.53 -9.58 -7.89
CA LYS A 138 -15.06 -9.87 -9.23
C LYS A 138 -14.60 -8.82 -10.22
N VAL A 139 -14.24 -9.26 -11.42
CA VAL A 139 -13.95 -8.38 -12.54
C VAL A 139 -15.26 -8.03 -13.25
N VAL A 140 -15.48 -6.73 -13.48
CA VAL A 140 -16.72 -6.20 -14.07
C VAL A 140 -16.43 -5.23 -15.22
N LEU A 141 -17.31 -5.22 -16.20
CA LEU A 141 -17.40 -4.20 -17.23
C LEU A 141 -18.28 -3.07 -16.72
N ILE A 142 -17.78 -1.84 -16.80
CA ILE A 142 -18.51 -0.64 -16.39
C ILE A 142 -18.66 0.35 -17.56
N LYS A 143 -19.68 1.19 -17.47
CA LYS A 143 -19.84 2.42 -18.28
C LYS A 143 -20.27 3.58 -17.40
N SER A 144 -20.19 4.81 -17.92
CA SER A 144 -20.70 5.98 -17.20
C SER A 144 -22.19 5.83 -16.96
N LYS A 145 -22.65 6.23 -15.79
CA LYS A 145 -24.07 6.21 -15.41
C LYS A 145 -24.90 7.04 -16.36
N GLY A 146 -26.01 6.44 -16.82
CA GLY A 146 -26.92 7.07 -17.77
C GLY A 146 -26.34 7.26 -19.18
N SER A 147 -25.24 6.58 -19.52
CA SER A 147 -24.72 6.52 -20.87
C SER A 147 -25.70 5.81 -21.81
N GLU A 148 -25.91 6.38 -23.01
CA GLU A 148 -26.72 5.75 -24.08
C GLU A 148 -25.95 4.61 -24.79
N LEU A 149 -24.73 4.30 -24.37
CA LEU A 149 -23.91 3.22 -24.93
C LEU A 149 -24.63 1.88 -24.73
N ASP A 150 -25.03 1.26 -25.85
CA ASP A 150 -25.77 -0.02 -25.88
C ASP A 150 -24.80 -1.20 -25.91
N ILE A 151 -24.19 -1.48 -24.75
CA ILE A 151 -23.36 -2.66 -24.52
C ILE A 151 -23.95 -3.48 -23.36
N ALA A 152 -23.87 -4.81 -23.48
CA ALA A 152 -24.45 -5.74 -22.51
C ALA A 152 -23.47 -6.85 -22.09
N SER A 153 -22.33 -6.99 -22.80
CA SER A 153 -21.35 -8.04 -22.55
C SER A 153 -19.92 -7.57 -22.84
N PHE A 154 -18.93 -8.37 -22.43
CA PHE A 154 -17.52 -8.13 -22.77
C PHE A 154 -17.27 -8.16 -24.28
N GLU A 155 -17.98 -9.00 -25.02
CA GLU A 155 -17.86 -9.09 -26.48
C GLU A 155 -18.31 -7.80 -27.18
N ASP A 156 -19.30 -7.09 -26.64
CA ASP A 156 -19.78 -5.82 -27.21
C ASP A 156 -18.67 -4.74 -27.22
N VAL A 157 -17.68 -4.82 -26.35
CA VAL A 157 -16.55 -3.87 -26.30
C VAL A 157 -15.72 -3.97 -27.59
N ALA A 158 -15.62 -5.15 -28.20
CA ALA A 158 -14.92 -5.33 -29.46
C ALA A 158 -15.67 -4.75 -30.68
N SER A 159 -16.98 -4.47 -30.54
CA SER A 159 -17.80 -3.93 -31.63
C SER A 159 -17.54 -2.45 -31.92
N ASP A 160 -18.07 -1.94 -33.06
CA ASP A 160 -17.97 -0.53 -33.44
C ASP A 160 -18.75 0.43 -32.50
N LYS A 161 -19.50 -0.10 -31.53
CA LYS A 161 -20.20 0.68 -30.51
C LYS A 161 -19.23 1.37 -29.55
N VAL A 162 -18.08 0.77 -29.29
CA VAL A 162 -17.05 1.26 -28.40
C VAL A 162 -15.88 1.81 -29.21
N THR A 163 -15.53 3.06 -28.93
CA THR A 163 -14.39 3.72 -29.56
C THR A 163 -13.15 3.65 -28.68
N MET A 164 -13.35 3.77 -27.36
CA MET A 164 -12.26 3.76 -26.38
C MET A 164 -12.68 2.97 -25.12
N ALA A 165 -11.90 1.97 -24.79
CA ALA A 165 -12.02 1.17 -23.57
C ALA A 165 -10.85 1.50 -22.62
N ALA A 166 -11.17 1.89 -21.38
CA ALA A 166 -10.16 2.03 -20.33
C ALA A 166 -9.84 0.67 -19.73
N ILE A 167 -8.57 0.27 -19.75
CA ILE A 167 -8.09 -0.97 -19.14
C ILE A 167 -6.77 -0.74 -18.41
N GLY A 168 -6.48 -1.54 -17.39
CA GLY A 168 -5.17 -1.52 -16.73
C GLY A 168 -4.06 -1.96 -17.70
N ASN A 169 -2.86 -1.41 -17.54
CA ASN A 169 -1.68 -1.89 -18.27
C ASN A 169 -1.20 -3.25 -17.70
N SER A 170 -0.08 -3.78 -18.20
CA SER A 170 0.48 -5.08 -17.80
C SER A 170 0.86 -5.21 -16.32
N ASP A 171 1.10 -4.09 -15.64
CA ASP A 171 1.50 -4.05 -14.22
C ASP A 171 0.28 -3.98 -13.28
N VAL A 172 -0.91 -3.77 -13.86
CA VAL A 172 -2.18 -3.66 -13.13
C VAL A 172 -2.87 -5.03 -13.12
N PRO A 173 -3.13 -5.65 -11.95
CA PRO A 173 -3.78 -6.96 -11.90
C PRO A 173 -5.09 -7.05 -12.69
N VAL A 174 -6.01 -6.06 -12.58
CA VAL A 174 -7.24 -6.08 -13.38
C VAL A 174 -6.97 -5.98 -14.89
N GLY A 175 -5.85 -5.36 -15.30
CA GLY A 175 -5.39 -5.36 -16.70
C GLY A 175 -4.97 -6.77 -17.16
N GLN A 176 -4.28 -7.52 -16.29
CA GLN A 176 -3.89 -8.92 -16.57
C GLN A 176 -5.12 -9.82 -16.65
N TYR A 177 -6.10 -9.67 -15.75
CA TYR A 177 -7.39 -10.35 -15.86
C TYR A 177 -8.13 -9.97 -17.15
N THR A 178 -8.16 -8.68 -17.51
CA THR A 178 -8.77 -8.18 -18.74
C THR A 178 -8.16 -8.83 -19.96
N GLN A 179 -6.84 -8.89 -20.04
CA GLN A 179 -6.14 -9.57 -21.14
C GLN A 179 -6.55 -11.04 -21.22
N THR A 180 -6.48 -11.77 -20.09
CA THR A 180 -6.86 -13.19 -20.02
C THR A 180 -8.31 -13.42 -20.48
N ILE A 181 -9.24 -12.56 -20.04
CA ILE A 181 -10.64 -12.64 -20.45
C ILE A 181 -10.76 -12.52 -21.98
N TYR A 182 -10.16 -11.49 -22.55
CA TYR A 182 -10.28 -11.25 -24.01
C TYR A 182 -9.46 -12.20 -24.85
N GLU A 183 -8.36 -12.76 -24.37
CA GLU A 183 -7.64 -13.87 -25.02
C GLU A 183 -8.53 -15.12 -25.07
N ASN A 184 -9.20 -15.47 -23.97
CA ASN A 184 -10.12 -16.61 -23.92
C ASN A 184 -11.37 -16.41 -24.79
N LEU A 185 -11.82 -15.17 -24.96
CA LEU A 185 -12.89 -14.82 -25.90
C LEU A 185 -12.41 -14.73 -27.36
N GLY A 186 -11.10 -14.76 -27.62
CA GLY A 186 -10.52 -14.57 -28.97
C GLY A 186 -10.65 -13.16 -29.52
N LEU A 187 -10.74 -12.15 -28.66
CA LEU A 187 -11.02 -10.76 -29.01
C LEU A 187 -9.88 -9.78 -28.64
N TRP A 188 -8.78 -10.27 -28.05
CA TRP A 188 -7.72 -9.41 -27.51
C TRP A 188 -7.14 -8.43 -28.53
N ASP A 189 -6.86 -8.86 -29.75
CA ASP A 189 -6.31 -8.00 -30.81
C ASP A 189 -7.25 -6.80 -31.10
N GLN A 190 -8.57 -7.03 -31.08
CA GLN A 190 -9.58 -5.98 -31.32
C GLN A 190 -9.68 -5.00 -30.14
N ILE A 191 -9.49 -5.51 -28.92
CA ILE A 191 -9.51 -4.68 -27.71
C ILE A 191 -8.28 -3.79 -27.64
N GLN A 192 -7.10 -4.31 -27.98
CA GLN A 192 -5.86 -3.53 -28.00
C GLN A 192 -5.95 -2.29 -28.90
N GLU A 193 -6.66 -2.37 -30.03
CA GLU A 193 -6.85 -1.24 -30.95
C GLU A 193 -7.66 -0.09 -30.33
N LYS A 194 -8.46 -0.38 -29.28
CA LYS A 194 -9.35 0.57 -28.60
C LYS A 194 -8.91 0.88 -27.18
N ALA A 195 -7.87 0.20 -26.70
CA ALA A 195 -7.43 0.29 -25.31
C ALA A 195 -6.77 1.64 -25.00
N ASN A 196 -7.22 2.26 -23.93
CA ASN A 196 -6.49 3.30 -23.23
C ASN A 196 -5.95 2.71 -21.92
N TYR A 197 -4.62 2.61 -21.82
CA TYR A 197 -3.96 1.88 -20.75
C TYR A 197 -3.74 2.76 -19.53
N ALA A 198 -4.37 2.41 -18.42
CA ALA A 198 -4.24 3.04 -17.12
C ALA A 198 -3.10 2.43 -16.29
N THR A 199 -2.54 3.21 -15.40
CA THR A 199 -1.45 2.77 -14.50
C THR A 199 -1.94 2.06 -13.25
N ASN A 200 -3.22 2.22 -12.88
CA ASN A 200 -3.90 1.46 -11.81
C ASN A 200 -5.42 1.45 -12.07
N VAL A 201 -6.16 0.67 -11.27
CA VAL A 201 -7.60 0.46 -11.47
C VAL A 201 -8.41 1.73 -11.18
N ARG A 202 -7.98 2.58 -10.25
CA ARG A 202 -8.68 3.83 -9.95
C ARG A 202 -8.64 4.81 -11.12
N GLN A 203 -7.55 4.83 -11.87
CA GLN A 203 -7.47 5.61 -13.09
C GLN A 203 -8.43 5.10 -14.18
N VAL A 204 -8.62 3.77 -14.29
CA VAL A 204 -9.66 3.20 -15.18
C VAL A 204 -11.04 3.71 -14.77
N LEU A 205 -11.37 3.60 -13.49
CA LEU A 205 -12.64 4.05 -12.92
C LEU A 205 -12.89 5.53 -13.20
N ASP A 206 -11.90 6.38 -12.90
CA ASP A 206 -11.97 7.83 -13.10
C ASP A 206 -12.21 8.21 -14.58
N TRP A 207 -11.55 7.51 -15.53
CA TRP A 207 -11.76 7.81 -16.96
C TRP A 207 -13.17 7.48 -17.43
N VAL A 208 -13.76 6.41 -16.89
CA VAL A 208 -15.16 6.08 -17.20
C VAL A 208 -16.13 7.02 -16.50
N ALA A 209 -15.93 7.31 -15.21
CA ALA A 209 -16.78 8.22 -14.44
C ALA A 209 -16.83 9.63 -15.06
N THR A 210 -15.67 10.12 -15.54
CA THR A 210 -15.52 11.43 -16.17
C THR A 210 -15.80 11.44 -17.68
N LYS A 211 -16.24 10.31 -18.27
CA LYS A 211 -16.54 10.14 -19.70
C LYS A 211 -15.35 10.37 -20.63
N ASN A 212 -14.14 10.12 -20.13
CA ASN A 212 -12.91 10.10 -20.92
C ASN A 212 -12.67 8.74 -21.59
N ALA A 213 -13.48 7.74 -21.26
CA ALA A 213 -13.59 6.45 -21.95
C ALA A 213 -15.05 6.04 -22.04
N ASP A 214 -15.41 5.27 -23.06
CA ASP A 214 -16.77 4.80 -23.28
C ASP A 214 -17.18 3.76 -22.23
N CYS A 215 -16.24 2.87 -21.90
CA CYS A 215 -16.37 1.81 -20.92
C CYS A 215 -15.01 1.48 -20.29
N GLY A 216 -15.00 0.64 -19.27
CA GLY A 216 -13.76 0.18 -18.63
C GLY A 216 -13.96 -1.12 -17.90
N ILE A 217 -12.85 -1.78 -17.56
CA ILE A 217 -12.83 -3.01 -16.78
C ILE A 217 -12.16 -2.73 -15.44
N VAL A 218 -12.92 -2.96 -14.36
CA VAL A 218 -12.52 -2.70 -12.96
C VAL A 218 -12.95 -3.88 -12.09
N TYR A 219 -12.75 -3.75 -10.78
CA TYR A 219 -13.37 -4.68 -9.83
C TYR A 219 -14.76 -4.21 -9.40
N ALA A 220 -15.61 -5.13 -8.96
CA ALA A 220 -16.95 -4.83 -8.49
C ALA A 220 -16.93 -3.85 -7.31
N THR A 221 -15.95 -3.97 -6.42
CA THR A 221 -15.74 -3.08 -5.27
C THR A 221 -15.44 -1.64 -5.69
N ASP A 222 -14.65 -1.43 -6.76
CA ASP A 222 -14.38 -0.09 -7.30
C ASP A 222 -15.65 0.54 -7.87
N ALA A 223 -16.45 -0.25 -8.59
CA ALA A 223 -17.72 0.23 -9.15
C ALA A 223 -18.76 0.55 -8.06
N ALA A 224 -18.73 -0.16 -6.95
CA ALA A 224 -19.70 0.02 -5.86
C ALA A 224 -19.58 1.36 -5.13
N ILE A 225 -18.37 1.93 -5.09
CA ILE A 225 -18.11 3.20 -4.39
C ILE A 225 -18.20 4.44 -5.30
N GLU A 226 -18.30 4.27 -6.63
CA GLU A 226 -18.31 5.37 -7.59
C GLU A 226 -19.73 5.56 -8.17
N PRO A 227 -20.49 6.58 -7.72
CA PRO A 227 -21.88 6.78 -8.13
C PRO A 227 -22.06 7.18 -9.59
N GLU A 228 -21.00 7.64 -10.28
CA GLU A 228 -21.05 8.10 -11.68
C GLU A 228 -20.83 6.96 -12.68
N VAL A 229 -20.62 5.73 -12.22
CA VAL A 229 -20.56 4.55 -13.08
C VAL A 229 -21.69 3.56 -12.82
N GLU A 230 -21.93 2.67 -13.76
CA GLU A 230 -22.83 1.52 -13.61
C GLU A 230 -22.15 0.25 -14.14
N ILE A 231 -22.36 -0.87 -13.44
CA ILE A 231 -21.91 -2.18 -13.89
C ILE A 231 -22.79 -2.62 -15.04
N VAL A 232 -22.18 -3.00 -16.16
CA VAL A 232 -22.84 -3.62 -17.31
C VAL A 232 -23.03 -5.11 -17.09
N CYS A 233 -21.93 -5.81 -16.76
CA CYS A 233 -21.93 -7.24 -16.47
C CYS A 233 -20.64 -7.65 -15.72
N GLU A 234 -20.68 -8.83 -15.08
CA GLU A 234 -19.49 -9.51 -14.57
C GLU A 234 -18.72 -10.19 -15.73
N ALA A 235 -17.44 -10.48 -15.53
CA ALA A 235 -16.64 -11.28 -16.46
C ALA A 235 -17.35 -12.63 -16.71
N PRO A 236 -17.31 -13.15 -17.96
CA PRO A 236 -17.92 -14.45 -18.28
C PRO A 236 -17.33 -15.56 -17.40
N GLU A 237 -18.20 -16.48 -16.95
CA GLU A 237 -17.78 -17.60 -16.11
C GLU A 237 -16.65 -18.41 -16.79
N GLY A 238 -15.56 -18.67 -16.05
CA GLY A 238 -14.40 -19.39 -16.55
C GLY A 238 -13.51 -18.62 -17.52
N SER A 239 -13.80 -17.34 -17.79
CA SER A 239 -12.94 -16.51 -18.67
C SER A 239 -11.64 -16.04 -18.01
N CYS A 240 -11.58 -16.03 -16.67
CA CYS A 240 -10.36 -15.81 -15.90
C CYS A 240 -10.44 -16.56 -14.55
N MET A 241 -9.33 -16.64 -13.85
CA MET A 241 -9.30 -17.12 -12.46
C MET A 241 -9.96 -16.10 -11.53
N PRO A 242 -10.45 -16.50 -10.34
CA PRO A 242 -10.92 -15.57 -9.31
C PRO A 242 -9.86 -14.52 -8.97
N ALA A 243 -10.30 -13.29 -8.74
CA ALA A 243 -9.40 -12.21 -8.35
C ALA A 243 -9.13 -12.31 -6.83
N ILE A 244 -8.12 -13.09 -6.46
CA ILE A 244 -7.69 -13.29 -5.07
C ILE A 244 -6.76 -12.16 -4.65
N TYR A 245 -6.98 -11.65 -3.44
CA TYR A 245 -6.17 -10.64 -2.78
C TYR A 245 -5.36 -11.27 -1.66
N PRO A 246 -4.10 -11.64 -1.92
CA PRO A 246 -3.21 -12.10 -0.87
C PRO A 246 -2.65 -10.93 -0.08
N ALA A 247 -2.38 -11.18 1.21
CA ALA A 247 -1.64 -10.29 2.10
C ALA A 247 -0.46 -11.04 2.71
N GLY A 248 0.66 -10.35 2.98
CA GLY A 248 1.83 -10.95 3.60
C GLY A 248 2.80 -9.91 4.11
N ILE A 249 3.71 -10.32 5.00
CA ILE A 249 4.76 -9.49 5.59
C ILE A 249 5.97 -9.49 4.66
N VAL A 250 6.56 -8.31 4.43
CA VAL A 250 7.81 -8.18 3.67
C VAL A 250 8.96 -8.69 4.53
N LYS A 251 9.87 -9.47 3.93
CA LYS A 251 10.95 -10.18 4.63
C LYS A 251 11.85 -9.28 5.45
N ASP A 252 12.17 -8.12 4.90
CA ASP A 252 13.09 -7.13 5.50
C ASP A 252 12.33 -6.02 6.24
N SER A 253 11.10 -6.28 6.71
CA SER A 253 10.33 -5.35 7.56
C SER A 253 11.16 -4.92 8.78
N GLU A 254 11.18 -3.61 9.06
CA GLU A 254 11.82 -3.08 10.26
C GLU A 254 11.02 -3.39 11.53
N TYR A 255 9.71 -3.68 11.40
CA TYR A 255 8.76 -3.90 12.50
C TYR A 255 7.96 -5.20 12.33
N PRO A 256 8.61 -6.39 12.24
CA PRO A 256 7.93 -7.64 11.91
C PRO A 256 6.87 -8.06 12.93
N GLU A 257 7.05 -7.74 14.22
CA GLU A 257 6.06 -8.05 15.26
C GLU A 257 4.79 -7.20 15.10
N GLN A 258 4.94 -5.89 14.83
CA GLN A 258 3.81 -4.98 14.61
C GLN A 258 3.13 -5.26 13.27
N ALA A 259 3.90 -5.61 12.24
CA ALA A 259 3.35 -6.08 10.97
C ALA A 259 2.48 -7.33 11.17
N LYS A 260 2.94 -8.26 12.03
CA LYS A 260 2.15 -9.44 12.40
C LYS A 260 0.87 -9.07 13.18
N GLU A 261 0.94 -8.12 14.13
CA GLU A 261 -0.23 -7.63 14.85
C GLU A 261 -1.27 -7.04 13.88
N PHE A 262 -0.82 -6.24 12.89
CA PHE A 262 -1.71 -5.71 11.86
C PHE A 262 -2.30 -6.83 10.98
N MET A 263 -1.49 -7.82 10.57
CA MET A 263 -1.99 -8.99 9.82
C MET A 263 -3.00 -9.81 10.63
N ASP A 264 -2.81 -9.93 11.95
CA ASP A 264 -3.78 -10.62 12.82
C ASP A 264 -5.05 -9.79 13.00
N PHE A 265 -4.96 -8.45 13.04
CA PHE A 265 -6.12 -7.56 13.05
C PHE A 265 -6.97 -7.70 11.78
N LEU A 266 -6.35 -7.86 10.59
CA LEU A 266 -7.08 -8.11 9.33
C LEU A 266 -7.92 -9.40 9.35
N LYS A 267 -7.67 -10.31 10.30
CA LYS A 267 -8.37 -11.59 10.45
C LYS A 267 -9.54 -11.53 11.43
N THR A 268 -9.77 -10.40 12.10
CA THR A 268 -10.83 -10.24 13.09
C THR A 268 -12.23 -10.20 12.44
N ASP A 269 -13.27 -10.62 13.19
CA ASP A 269 -14.65 -10.56 12.69
C ASP A 269 -15.09 -9.12 12.38
N GLU A 270 -14.61 -8.11 13.14
CA GLU A 270 -14.89 -6.69 12.87
C GLU A 270 -14.35 -6.25 11.51
N VAL A 271 -13.09 -6.57 11.20
CA VAL A 271 -12.47 -6.21 9.92
C VAL A 271 -13.07 -7.00 8.76
N LYS A 272 -13.46 -8.26 8.99
CA LYS A 272 -14.24 -9.04 8.02
C LYS A 272 -15.54 -8.33 7.65
N GLU A 273 -16.31 -7.84 8.62
CA GLU A 273 -17.56 -7.11 8.38
C GLU A 273 -17.28 -5.82 7.55
N ILE A 274 -16.19 -5.10 7.83
CA ILE A 274 -15.79 -3.94 7.05
C ILE A 274 -15.51 -4.34 5.59
N PHE A 275 -14.71 -5.39 5.34
CA PHE A 275 -14.46 -5.86 3.97
C PHE A 275 -15.74 -6.22 3.22
N GLU A 276 -16.66 -6.95 3.87
CA GLU A 276 -17.95 -7.35 3.29
C GLU A 276 -18.85 -6.13 2.98
N ASN A 277 -18.81 -5.07 3.80
CA ASN A 277 -19.51 -3.82 3.55
C ASN A 277 -19.01 -3.10 2.29
N TYR A 278 -17.72 -3.24 1.98
CA TYR A 278 -17.11 -2.76 0.72
C TYR A 278 -17.25 -3.75 -0.44
N GLN A 279 -18.10 -4.78 -0.33
CA GLN A 279 -18.40 -5.78 -1.36
C GLN A 279 -17.26 -6.73 -1.68
N PHE A 280 -16.21 -6.82 -0.85
CA PHE A 280 -15.25 -7.92 -0.95
C PHE A 280 -15.87 -9.22 -0.43
N THR A 281 -15.47 -10.34 -1.00
CA THR A 281 -15.75 -11.65 -0.41
C THR A 281 -14.59 -12.03 0.49
N TYR A 282 -14.83 -12.15 1.78
CA TYR A 282 -13.82 -12.61 2.73
C TYR A 282 -13.66 -14.12 2.62
N ILE A 283 -12.44 -14.60 2.31
CA ILE A 283 -12.18 -16.03 2.04
C ILE A 283 -11.18 -16.66 3.01
N TYR A 284 -10.48 -15.84 3.84
CA TYR A 284 -9.59 -16.40 4.83
C TYR A 284 -10.33 -17.32 5.81
N SER A 285 -9.78 -18.51 6.06
CA SER A 285 -10.25 -19.48 7.06
C SER A 285 -9.03 -20.03 7.79
N GLU A 286 -9.08 -20.07 9.12
CA GLU A 286 -8.02 -20.67 9.95
C GLU A 286 -7.75 -22.15 9.62
#